data_6cb643f6036b16187b78f5aff826225e
#
_entry.id   6cb643f6036b16187b78f5aff826225e
#
_cell.length_a   1.000
_cell.length_b   1.000
_cell.length_c   1.000
_cell.angle_alpha   90.00
_cell.angle_beta   90.00
_cell.angle_gamma   90.00
#
_symmetry.space_group_name_H-M   'P 1'
#
loop_
_entity.id
_entity.type
_entity.pdbx_description
1 polymer ?
#
loop_
_entity_poly.entity_id
_entity_poly.type
_entity_poly.pdbx_seq_one_letter_code
_entity_poly.pdbx_strand_id
1 'polypeptide(L)'
;AKQNATSEEDYDHLSELGRMQAKWVGEHFRKLKLSYDVIVTGTLTRQIDTQILMGVDTKTPVVRDERFNEIRLYDLAGLLKNQFGIDFPKDESSFKRHLNLTFKKWENGEIMNPPETFQNYKSRVSEGLHEIKNLGEKILLVTSGGIVAMAVKHTLNLNTEALGNCLLASCNTGITKLLYYDQGFVISQMNALPHLETPARWEKRTYT
;
A
#
# COMPACT_ATOMS: atom_id res chain seq x y z
N ALA A 1 7.87 -2.61 5.76
CA ALA A 1 8.81 -1.52 6.07
C ALA A 1 9.53 -1.77 7.41
N LYS A 2 10.49 -0.94 7.74
CA LYS A 2 11.24 -1.03 9.01
C LYS A 2 10.34 -0.56 10.16
N GLN A 3 10.20 -1.38 11.20
CA GLN A 3 9.49 -0.99 12.42
C GLN A 3 10.31 0.06 13.19
N ASN A 4 9.64 0.98 13.88
CA ASN A 4 10.25 2.08 14.64
C ASN A 4 11.09 3.05 13.78
N ALA A 5 10.75 3.19 12.49
CA ALA A 5 11.30 4.23 11.66
C ALA A 5 10.93 5.62 12.20
N THR A 6 11.85 6.57 12.05
CA THR A 6 11.68 7.95 12.53
C THR A 6 11.59 8.97 11.39
N SER A 7 11.78 8.53 10.15
CA SER A 7 11.69 9.33 8.93
C SER A 7 11.18 8.51 7.76
N GLU A 8 10.75 9.16 6.69
CA GLU A 8 10.36 8.50 5.44
C GLU A 8 11.51 7.69 4.84
N GLU A 9 12.73 8.19 4.89
CA GLU A 9 13.91 7.51 4.34
C GLU A 9 14.24 6.24 5.12
N ASP A 10 14.20 6.30 6.47
CA ASP A 10 14.42 5.12 7.32
C ASP A 10 13.30 4.09 7.13
N TYR A 11 12.08 4.54 6.89
CA TYR A 11 10.93 3.70 6.61
C TYR A 11 11.01 3.00 5.24
N ASP A 12 11.77 3.53 4.28
CA ASP A 12 11.88 2.99 2.92
C ASP A 12 12.78 1.74 2.80
N HIS A 13 12.93 0.99 3.90
CA HIS A 13 13.67 -0.27 3.91
C HIS A 13 12.83 -1.41 4.46
N LEU A 14 13.02 -2.61 3.92
CA LEU A 14 12.40 -3.81 4.47
C LEU A 14 13.14 -4.26 5.73
N SER A 15 12.37 -4.59 6.77
CA SER A 15 12.89 -5.34 7.91
C SER A 15 13.25 -6.78 7.50
N GLU A 16 14.02 -7.50 8.32
CA GLU A 16 14.29 -8.92 8.07
C GLU A 16 13.01 -9.74 7.92
N LEU A 17 12.01 -9.46 8.78
CA LEU A 17 10.71 -10.11 8.67
C LEU A 17 9.99 -9.72 7.39
N GLY A 18 10.04 -8.45 6.97
CA GLY A 18 9.46 -8.00 5.71
C GLY A 18 10.08 -8.71 4.49
N ARG A 19 11.40 -8.93 4.52
CA ARG A 19 12.09 -9.72 3.48
C ARG A 19 11.62 -11.18 3.44
N MET A 20 11.39 -11.79 4.60
CA MET A 20 10.82 -13.14 4.68
C MET A 20 9.39 -13.18 4.17
N GLN A 21 8.55 -12.22 4.55
CA GLN A 21 7.16 -12.14 4.09
C GLN A 21 7.09 -12.00 2.57
N ALA A 22 7.94 -11.18 1.96
CA ALA A 22 8.04 -11.05 0.50
C ALA A 22 8.39 -12.39 -0.18
N LYS A 23 9.33 -13.16 0.37
CA LYS A 23 9.66 -14.50 -0.14
C LYS A 23 8.48 -15.46 0.00
N TRP A 24 7.76 -15.44 1.11
CA TRP A 24 6.62 -16.34 1.36
C TRP A 24 5.44 -16.07 0.43
N VAL A 25 5.12 -14.81 0.13
CA VAL A 25 4.07 -14.51 -0.86
C VAL A 25 4.49 -14.96 -2.25
N GLY A 26 5.75 -14.80 -2.63
CA GLY A 26 6.29 -15.31 -3.89
C GLY A 26 6.26 -16.84 -3.97
N GLU A 27 6.61 -17.55 -2.89
CA GLU A 27 6.46 -19.02 -2.80
C GLU A 27 5.01 -19.43 -3.00
N HIS A 28 4.06 -18.72 -2.40
CA HIS A 28 2.63 -18.97 -2.57
C HIS A 28 2.22 -18.85 -4.03
N PHE A 29 2.63 -17.78 -4.70
CA PHE A 29 2.31 -17.55 -6.11
C PHE A 29 2.89 -18.65 -7.01
N ARG A 30 4.14 -19.08 -6.77
CA ARG A 30 4.76 -20.20 -7.51
C ARG A 30 4.05 -21.53 -7.28
N LYS A 31 3.64 -21.84 -6.04
CA LYS A 31 2.87 -23.05 -5.72
C LYS A 31 1.54 -23.10 -6.49
N LEU A 32 0.89 -21.96 -6.66
CA LEU A 32 -0.35 -21.84 -7.44
C LEU A 32 -0.10 -21.72 -8.94
N LYS A 33 1.17 -21.73 -9.39
CA LYS A 33 1.56 -21.54 -10.80
C LYS A 33 0.94 -20.26 -11.40
N LEU A 34 0.85 -19.19 -10.60
CA LEU A 34 0.36 -17.91 -11.07
C LEU A 34 1.36 -17.30 -12.05
N SER A 35 0.86 -16.84 -13.18
CA SER A 35 1.61 -16.10 -14.19
C SER A 35 0.99 -14.71 -14.39
N TYR A 36 1.83 -13.77 -14.76
CA TYR A 36 1.44 -12.38 -15.01
C TYR A 36 2.06 -11.93 -16.34
N ASP A 37 1.33 -11.07 -17.06
CA ASP A 37 1.80 -10.48 -18.31
C ASP A 37 2.80 -9.36 -18.02
N VAL A 38 2.61 -8.67 -16.90
CA VAL A 38 3.49 -7.59 -16.43
C VAL A 38 3.45 -7.49 -14.90
N ILE A 39 4.57 -7.10 -14.33
CA ILE A 39 4.68 -6.68 -12.93
C ILE A 39 4.83 -5.17 -12.92
N VAL A 40 3.97 -4.48 -12.19
CA VAL A 40 4.09 -3.03 -11.95
C VAL A 40 4.52 -2.82 -10.51
N THR A 41 5.44 -1.90 -10.27
CA THR A 41 5.83 -1.50 -8.91
C THR A 41 6.00 0.01 -8.84
N GLY A 42 5.81 0.59 -7.66
CA GLY A 42 6.29 1.95 -7.42
C GLY A 42 7.81 2.03 -7.46
N THR A 43 8.36 3.21 -7.19
CA THR A 43 9.80 3.48 -7.26
C THR A 43 10.50 3.48 -5.90
N LEU A 44 9.74 3.27 -4.80
CA LEU A 44 10.30 3.19 -3.46
C LEU A 44 11.11 1.89 -3.26
N THR A 45 12.22 1.99 -2.53
CA THR A 45 13.15 0.88 -2.28
C THR A 45 12.43 -0.36 -1.74
N ARG A 46 11.54 -0.17 -0.73
CA ARG A 46 10.78 -1.26 -0.13
C ARG A 46 9.81 -1.95 -1.09
N GLN A 47 9.29 -1.24 -2.10
CA GLN A 47 8.40 -1.81 -3.12
C GLN A 47 9.22 -2.63 -4.14
N ILE A 48 10.34 -2.08 -4.60
CA ILE A 48 11.27 -2.73 -5.51
C ILE A 48 11.86 -4.00 -4.87
N ASP A 49 12.35 -3.89 -3.62
CA ASP A 49 12.89 -5.03 -2.88
C ASP A 49 11.84 -6.13 -2.68
N THR A 50 10.59 -5.75 -2.38
CA THR A 50 9.48 -6.71 -2.27
C THR A 50 9.30 -7.46 -3.58
N GLN A 51 9.21 -6.76 -4.70
CA GLN A 51 9.06 -7.35 -6.03
C GLN A 51 10.20 -8.33 -6.35
N ILE A 52 11.44 -7.94 -6.09
CA ILE A 52 12.64 -8.77 -6.34
C ILE A 52 12.59 -10.03 -5.45
N LEU A 53 12.32 -9.87 -4.16
CA LEU A 53 12.32 -10.96 -3.18
C LEU A 53 11.17 -11.96 -3.38
N MET A 54 10.04 -11.52 -3.94
CA MET A 54 8.96 -12.43 -4.33
C MET A 54 9.42 -13.47 -5.35
N GLY A 55 10.39 -13.15 -6.20
CA GLY A 55 10.95 -14.09 -7.18
C GLY A 55 9.85 -14.69 -8.08
N VAL A 56 8.88 -13.87 -8.49
CA VAL A 56 7.95 -14.21 -9.56
C VAL A 56 8.75 -14.30 -10.85
N ASP A 57 8.27 -15.04 -11.85
CA ASP A 57 8.98 -15.35 -13.08
C ASP A 57 9.85 -14.19 -13.57
N THR A 58 11.18 -14.46 -13.68
CA THR A 58 12.17 -13.45 -14.07
C THR A 58 12.05 -12.98 -15.52
N LYS A 59 11.23 -13.67 -16.32
CA LYS A 59 10.94 -13.29 -17.72
C LYS A 59 9.78 -12.30 -17.83
N THR A 60 8.96 -12.14 -16.78
CA THR A 60 7.85 -11.20 -16.79
C THR A 60 8.39 -9.77 -16.79
N PRO A 61 7.98 -8.92 -17.74
CA PRO A 61 8.38 -7.51 -17.78
C PRO A 61 8.04 -6.78 -16.49
N VAL A 62 8.91 -5.87 -16.05
CA VAL A 62 8.70 -5.03 -14.88
C VAL A 62 8.63 -3.56 -15.29
N VAL A 63 7.55 -2.90 -14.92
CA VAL A 63 7.33 -1.46 -15.12
C VAL A 63 7.37 -0.77 -13.76
N ARG A 64 8.11 0.33 -13.66
CA ARG A 64 8.14 1.20 -12.47
C ARG A 64 7.32 2.44 -12.73
N ASP A 65 6.39 2.73 -11.80
CA ASP A 65 5.48 3.87 -11.92
C ASP A 65 5.34 4.56 -10.56
N GLU A 66 5.84 5.79 -10.47
CA GLU A 66 5.84 6.59 -9.25
C GLU A 66 4.42 6.91 -8.74
N ARG A 67 3.41 6.82 -9.59
CA ARG A 67 2.01 7.00 -9.18
C ARG A 67 1.57 5.99 -8.12
N PHE A 68 2.29 4.87 -7.99
CA PHE A 68 2.07 3.85 -6.96
C PHE A 68 3.00 3.97 -5.75
N ASN A 69 3.69 5.10 -5.61
CA ASN A 69 4.45 5.38 -4.39
C ASN A 69 3.52 5.71 -3.22
N GLU A 70 3.93 5.25 -2.04
CA GLU A 70 3.20 5.49 -0.78
C GLU A 70 3.10 6.98 -0.46
N ILE A 71 2.07 7.34 0.29
CA ILE A 71 1.97 8.67 0.89
C ILE A 71 3.10 8.90 1.90
N ARG A 72 3.56 10.13 2.01
CA ARG A 72 4.58 10.54 2.99
C ARG A 72 3.91 10.81 4.35
N LEU A 73 3.53 9.75 5.03
CA LEU A 73 2.72 9.85 6.25
C LEU A 73 3.47 10.50 7.42
N TYR A 74 4.78 10.27 7.52
CA TYR A 74 5.63 10.92 8.54
C TYR A 74 5.69 12.43 8.32
N ASP A 75 5.81 12.88 7.09
CA ASP A 75 5.82 14.31 6.77
C ASP A 75 4.46 14.95 7.08
N LEU A 76 3.36 14.30 6.71
CA LEU A 76 2.02 14.77 7.05
C LEU A 76 1.82 14.85 8.58
N ALA A 77 2.26 13.84 9.31
CA ALA A 77 2.19 13.84 10.77
C ALA A 77 3.05 14.94 11.39
N GLY A 78 4.23 15.20 10.84
CA GLY A 78 5.08 16.32 11.22
C GLY A 78 4.41 17.69 11.01
N LEU A 79 3.72 17.86 9.88
CA LEU A 79 2.94 19.06 9.59
C LEU A 79 1.76 19.22 10.55
N LEU A 80 1.08 18.13 10.92
CA LEU A 80 0.03 18.17 11.93
C LEU A 80 0.56 18.67 13.29
N LYS A 81 1.71 18.18 13.71
CA LYS A 81 2.35 18.63 14.94
C LYS A 81 2.67 20.12 14.88
N ASN A 82 3.31 20.56 13.80
CA ASN A 82 3.79 21.92 13.64
C ASN A 82 2.65 22.96 13.48
N GLN A 83 1.60 22.60 12.74
CA GLN A 83 0.52 23.54 12.40
C GLN A 83 -0.66 23.50 13.38
N PHE A 84 -0.89 22.37 14.04
CA PHE A 84 -2.07 22.15 14.88
C PHE A 84 -1.73 21.71 16.32
N GLY A 85 -0.45 21.52 16.66
CA GLY A 85 -0.04 21.02 17.97
C GLY A 85 -0.44 19.57 18.26
N ILE A 86 -0.69 18.76 17.21
CA ILE A 86 -1.13 17.39 17.33
C ILE A 86 0.11 16.48 17.30
N ASP A 87 0.49 15.94 18.44
CA ASP A 87 1.65 15.08 18.58
C ASP A 87 1.46 13.71 17.88
N PHE A 88 2.60 13.07 17.58
CA PHE A 88 2.62 11.69 17.09
C PHE A 88 1.92 10.74 18.07
N PRO A 89 1.22 9.71 17.57
CA PRO A 89 0.54 8.74 18.40
C PRO A 89 1.55 7.91 19.21
N LYS A 90 1.15 7.53 20.44
CA LYS A 90 1.98 6.73 21.35
C LYS A 90 1.55 5.27 21.46
N ASP A 91 0.36 4.95 21.02
CA ASP A 91 -0.26 3.63 21.08
C ASP A 91 -1.20 3.41 19.89
N GLU A 92 -1.67 2.18 19.71
CA GLU A 92 -2.53 1.80 18.58
C GLU A 92 -3.85 2.59 18.53
N SER A 93 -4.48 2.83 19.66
CA SER A 93 -5.75 3.58 19.72
C SER A 93 -5.57 5.04 19.33
N SER A 94 -4.50 5.68 19.80
CA SER A 94 -4.14 7.04 19.41
C SER A 94 -3.68 7.11 17.95
N PHE A 95 -3.04 6.05 17.44
CA PHE A 95 -2.65 5.96 16.03
C PHE A 95 -3.86 5.99 15.09
N LYS A 96 -4.89 5.20 15.37
CA LYS A 96 -6.14 5.22 14.59
C LYS A 96 -6.76 6.62 14.55
N ARG A 97 -6.86 7.26 15.70
CA ARG A 97 -7.42 8.61 15.81
C ARG A 97 -6.58 9.65 15.06
N HIS A 98 -5.26 9.57 15.22
CA HIS A 98 -4.32 10.44 14.54
C HIS A 98 -4.41 10.28 13.03
N LEU A 99 -4.42 9.07 12.51
CA LEU A 99 -4.52 8.77 11.08
C LEU A 99 -5.81 9.33 10.47
N ASN A 100 -6.96 9.10 11.12
CA ASN A 100 -8.24 9.61 10.64
C ASN A 100 -8.27 11.15 10.63
N LEU A 101 -7.68 11.78 11.65
CA LEU A 101 -7.58 13.23 11.72
C LEU A 101 -6.65 13.77 10.63
N THR A 102 -5.52 13.10 10.38
CA THR A 102 -4.59 13.45 9.30
C THR A 102 -5.29 13.44 7.96
N PHE A 103 -5.95 12.34 7.63
CA PHE A 103 -6.65 12.23 6.35
C PHE A 103 -7.77 13.24 6.20
N LYS A 104 -8.56 13.47 7.25
CA LYS A 104 -9.64 14.46 7.22
C LYS A 104 -9.12 15.87 6.95
N LYS A 105 -8.08 16.30 7.68
CA LYS A 105 -7.47 17.61 7.49
C LYS A 105 -6.80 17.75 6.13
N TRP A 106 -6.17 16.68 5.66
CA TRP A 106 -5.53 16.67 4.35
C TRP A 106 -6.56 16.73 3.21
N GLU A 107 -7.64 15.97 3.29
CA GLU A 107 -8.74 16.02 2.32
C GLU A 107 -9.43 17.38 2.26
N ASN A 108 -9.61 18.02 3.42
CA ASN A 108 -10.19 19.35 3.51
C ASN A 108 -9.24 20.48 3.05
N GLY A 109 -7.96 20.17 2.74
CA GLY A 109 -6.97 21.19 2.38
C GLY A 109 -6.52 22.06 3.56
N GLU A 110 -6.74 21.61 4.80
CA GLU A 110 -6.37 22.36 6.00
C GLU A 110 -4.86 22.30 6.28
N ILE A 111 -4.14 21.28 5.78
CA ILE A 111 -2.69 21.15 5.95
C ILE A 111 -2.01 22.03 4.90
N MET A 112 -1.26 23.04 5.37
CA MET A 112 -0.52 23.93 4.49
C MET A 112 0.78 23.27 4.00
N ASN A 113 1.08 23.44 2.71
CA ASN A 113 2.29 22.93 2.05
C ASN A 113 2.53 21.41 2.29
N PRO A 114 1.51 20.55 2.07
CA PRO A 114 1.73 19.11 2.17
C PRO A 114 2.68 18.65 1.05
N PRO A 115 3.37 17.50 1.22
CA PRO A 115 4.22 16.92 0.16
C PRO A 115 3.47 16.71 -1.17
N GLU A 116 2.18 16.35 -1.08
CA GLU A 116 1.21 16.39 -2.17
C GLU A 116 -0.18 16.70 -1.59
N THR A 117 -1.09 17.21 -2.43
CA THR A 117 -2.49 17.41 -2.00
C THR A 117 -3.24 16.07 -2.01
N PHE A 118 -4.27 15.96 -1.18
CA PHE A 118 -5.13 14.74 -1.19
C PHE A 118 -5.75 14.48 -2.56
N GLN A 119 -6.10 15.53 -3.28
CA GLN A 119 -6.64 15.40 -4.63
C GLN A 119 -5.61 14.84 -5.62
N ASN A 120 -4.35 15.31 -5.57
CA ASN A 120 -3.27 14.77 -6.41
C ASN A 120 -3.02 13.30 -6.09
N TYR A 121 -2.95 12.93 -4.80
CA TYR A 121 -2.83 11.54 -4.37
C TYR A 121 -3.96 10.66 -4.94
N LYS A 122 -5.22 11.10 -4.78
CA LYS A 122 -6.38 10.40 -5.32
C LYS A 122 -6.29 10.27 -6.85
N SER A 123 -5.98 11.36 -7.56
CA SER A 123 -5.90 11.38 -9.03
C SER A 123 -4.80 10.46 -9.55
N ARG A 124 -3.56 10.55 -9.02
CA ARG A 124 -2.46 9.72 -9.53
C ARG A 124 -2.71 8.21 -9.34
N VAL A 125 -3.33 7.81 -8.21
CA VAL A 125 -3.66 6.40 -7.98
C VAL A 125 -4.76 5.94 -8.94
N SER A 126 -5.83 6.73 -9.12
CA SER A 126 -6.92 6.41 -10.02
C SER A 126 -6.45 6.32 -11.48
N GLU A 127 -5.67 7.29 -11.94
CA GLU A 127 -5.10 7.34 -13.29
C GLU A 127 -4.15 6.16 -13.51
N GLY A 128 -3.25 5.89 -12.55
CA GLY A 128 -2.34 4.76 -12.60
C GLY A 128 -3.09 3.43 -12.76
N LEU A 129 -4.12 3.19 -11.93
CA LEU A 129 -4.95 1.98 -12.03
C LEU A 129 -5.67 1.88 -13.38
N HIS A 130 -6.12 3.01 -13.91
CA HIS A 130 -6.82 3.03 -15.20
C HIS A 130 -5.88 2.76 -16.37
N GLU A 131 -4.64 3.17 -16.28
CA GLU A 131 -3.65 2.97 -17.35
C GLU A 131 -3.01 1.58 -17.32
N ILE A 132 -2.66 1.06 -16.14
CA ILE A 132 -2.00 -0.25 -16.07
C ILE A 132 -2.84 -1.39 -16.63
N LYS A 133 -4.19 -1.28 -16.60
CA LYS A 133 -5.08 -2.29 -17.19
C LYS A 133 -4.80 -2.55 -18.68
N ASN A 134 -4.17 -1.60 -19.37
CA ASN A 134 -3.83 -1.72 -20.79
C ASN A 134 -2.50 -2.46 -21.03
N LEU A 135 -1.75 -2.80 -19.95
CA LEU A 135 -0.47 -3.48 -20.03
C LEU A 135 -0.58 -5.00 -20.15
N GLY A 136 -1.77 -5.57 -19.92
CA GLY A 136 -2.01 -7.00 -20.00
C GLY A 136 -3.32 -7.41 -19.31
N GLU A 137 -3.67 -8.67 -19.39
CA GLU A 137 -4.87 -9.22 -18.73
C GLU A 137 -4.61 -9.56 -17.27
N LYS A 138 -3.38 -9.98 -16.95
CA LYS A 138 -2.96 -10.40 -15.61
C LYS A 138 -1.80 -9.54 -15.14
N ILE A 139 -2.09 -8.58 -14.29
CA ILE A 139 -1.13 -7.59 -13.80
C ILE A 139 -0.87 -7.84 -12.32
N LEU A 140 0.40 -7.90 -11.94
CA LEU A 140 0.81 -7.89 -10.55
C LEU A 140 1.28 -6.50 -10.17
N LEU A 141 0.52 -5.77 -9.36
CA LEU A 141 0.94 -4.50 -8.81
C LEU A 141 1.56 -4.72 -7.41
N VAL A 142 2.84 -4.44 -7.27
CA VAL A 142 3.56 -4.46 -5.99
C VAL A 142 3.67 -3.04 -5.46
N THR A 143 2.93 -2.73 -4.41
CA THR A 143 2.81 -1.38 -3.88
C THR A 143 2.63 -1.38 -2.34
N SER A 144 2.28 -0.26 -1.77
CA SER A 144 2.15 -0.04 -0.33
C SER A 144 0.69 0.05 0.12
N GLY A 145 0.47 -0.03 1.44
CA GLY A 145 -0.87 -0.12 2.03
C GLY A 145 -1.78 1.06 1.71
N GLY A 146 -1.25 2.29 1.69
CA GLY A 146 -2.04 3.47 1.35
C GLY A 146 -2.56 3.44 -0.09
N ILE A 147 -1.74 2.97 -1.05
CA ILE A 147 -2.18 2.83 -2.44
C ILE A 147 -3.28 1.77 -2.56
N VAL A 148 -3.13 0.63 -1.88
CA VAL A 148 -4.17 -0.40 -1.84
C VAL A 148 -5.45 0.15 -1.22
N ALA A 149 -5.36 0.86 -0.10
CA ALA A 149 -6.51 1.47 0.57
C ALA A 149 -7.20 2.53 -0.32
N MET A 150 -6.43 3.33 -1.08
CA MET A 150 -6.99 4.29 -2.03
C MET A 150 -7.66 3.60 -3.22
N ALA A 151 -7.08 2.51 -3.74
CA ALA A 151 -7.71 1.69 -4.77
C ALA A 151 -9.06 1.11 -4.31
N VAL A 152 -9.11 0.62 -3.07
CA VAL A 152 -10.35 0.14 -2.44
C VAL A 152 -11.37 1.27 -2.26
N LYS A 153 -10.92 2.43 -1.73
CA LYS A 153 -11.77 3.62 -1.59
C LYS A 153 -12.37 4.03 -2.93
N HIS A 154 -11.54 4.09 -3.98
CA HIS A 154 -11.98 4.45 -5.32
C HIS A 154 -13.00 3.46 -5.88
N THR A 155 -12.70 2.16 -5.80
CA THR A 155 -13.56 1.10 -6.34
C THR A 155 -14.91 1.00 -5.65
N LEU A 156 -14.97 1.19 -4.33
CA LEU A 156 -16.19 1.06 -3.52
C LEU A 156 -16.85 2.41 -3.20
N ASN A 157 -16.31 3.51 -3.72
CA ASN A 157 -16.77 4.88 -3.43
C ASN A 157 -16.88 5.17 -1.92
N LEU A 158 -15.84 4.77 -1.17
CA LEU A 158 -15.80 4.93 0.28
C LEU A 158 -15.46 6.38 0.69
N ASN A 159 -15.85 6.76 1.89
CA ASN A 159 -15.42 8.02 2.50
C ASN A 159 -13.96 7.93 3.01
N THR A 160 -13.43 9.03 3.50
CA THR A 160 -12.03 9.11 3.94
C THR A 160 -11.79 8.44 5.30
N GLU A 161 -12.79 8.34 6.15
CA GLU A 161 -12.69 7.54 7.38
C GLU A 161 -12.53 6.05 7.05
N ALA A 162 -13.29 5.54 6.08
CA ALA A 162 -13.14 4.17 5.61
C ALA A 162 -11.77 3.91 4.96
N LEU A 163 -11.19 4.91 4.24
CA LEU A 163 -9.81 4.84 3.75
C LEU A 163 -8.82 4.58 4.89
N GLY A 164 -8.92 5.35 5.98
CA GLY A 164 -8.09 5.17 7.17
C GLY A 164 -8.25 3.77 7.79
N ASN A 165 -9.48 3.27 7.88
CA ASN A 165 -9.76 1.93 8.39
C ASN A 165 -9.18 0.84 7.47
N CYS A 166 -9.27 0.99 6.14
CA CYS A 166 -8.65 0.07 5.18
C CYS A 166 -7.14 0.03 5.33
N LEU A 167 -6.50 1.19 5.50
CA LEU A 167 -5.05 1.27 5.71
C LEU A 167 -4.64 0.58 7.01
N LEU A 168 -5.32 0.85 8.12
CA LEU A 168 -5.04 0.21 9.42
C LEU A 168 -5.20 -1.31 9.40
N ALA A 169 -6.17 -1.82 8.64
CA ALA A 169 -6.39 -3.26 8.50
C ALA A 169 -5.37 -3.92 7.55
N SER A 170 -4.63 -3.14 6.75
CA SER A 170 -3.72 -3.67 5.75
C SER A 170 -2.52 -4.35 6.39
N CYS A 171 -2.37 -5.64 6.12
CA CYS A 171 -1.17 -6.39 6.49
C CYS A 171 -0.10 -6.28 5.42
N ASN A 172 1.16 -6.25 5.86
CA ASN A 172 2.28 -6.34 4.92
C ASN A 172 2.18 -7.64 4.11
N THR A 173 2.41 -7.53 2.80
CA THR A 173 2.22 -8.61 1.81
C THR A 173 0.77 -9.11 1.66
N GLY A 174 -0.22 -8.36 2.16
CA GLY A 174 -1.64 -8.65 1.92
C GLY A 174 -1.99 -8.61 0.44
N ILE A 175 -2.79 -9.58 -0.01
CA ILE A 175 -3.18 -9.72 -1.40
C ILE A 175 -4.58 -9.14 -1.59
N THR A 176 -4.69 -8.11 -2.42
CA THR A 176 -5.98 -7.55 -2.86
C THR A 176 -6.14 -7.79 -4.34
N LYS A 177 -7.25 -8.39 -4.75
CA LYS A 177 -7.53 -8.72 -6.16
C LYS A 177 -8.66 -7.85 -6.68
N LEU A 178 -8.34 -7.11 -7.73
CA LEU A 178 -9.29 -6.34 -8.52
C LEU A 178 -9.57 -7.07 -9.83
N LEU A 179 -10.83 -7.10 -10.23
CA LEU A 179 -11.28 -7.53 -11.55
C LEU A 179 -11.74 -6.27 -12.29
N TYR A 180 -11.36 -6.15 -13.55
CA TYR A 180 -11.79 -5.05 -14.40
C TYR A 180 -12.90 -5.49 -15.36
N TYR A 181 -13.97 -4.72 -15.39
CA TYR A 181 -15.10 -4.87 -16.31
C TYR A 181 -15.34 -3.54 -17.03
N ASP A 182 -16.17 -3.54 -18.06
CA ASP A 182 -16.51 -2.32 -18.84
C ASP A 182 -16.96 -1.14 -17.97
N GLN A 183 -17.60 -1.43 -16.84
CA GLN A 183 -18.09 -0.43 -15.90
C GLN A 183 -17.11 -0.07 -14.77
N GLY A 184 -15.87 -0.61 -14.79
CA GLY A 184 -14.83 -0.33 -13.80
C GLY A 184 -14.33 -1.53 -13.03
N PHE A 185 -13.64 -1.26 -11.91
CA PHE A 185 -13.06 -2.30 -11.06
C PHE A 185 -14.09 -2.89 -10.08
N VAL A 186 -13.92 -4.19 -9.80
CA VAL A 186 -14.64 -4.91 -8.74
C VAL A 186 -13.61 -5.59 -7.84
N ILE A 187 -13.80 -5.49 -6.52
CA ILE A 187 -12.94 -6.17 -5.56
C ILE A 187 -13.43 -7.60 -5.39
N SER A 188 -12.63 -8.58 -5.78
CA SER A 188 -12.94 -10.00 -5.57
C SER A 188 -12.29 -10.57 -4.32
N GLN A 189 -11.23 -9.91 -3.82
CA GLN A 189 -10.52 -10.29 -2.59
C GLN A 189 -9.83 -9.06 -2.00
N MET A 190 -9.80 -8.94 -0.69
CA MET A 190 -9.14 -7.85 0.00
C MET A 190 -8.28 -8.38 1.14
N ASN A 191 -7.01 -7.90 1.21
CA ASN A 191 -6.06 -8.15 2.30
C ASN A 191 -5.92 -9.63 2.70
N ALA A 192 -5.96 -10.56 1.74
CA ALA A 192 -5.80 -11.97 2.00
C ALA A 192 -4.35 -12.34 2.28
N LEU A 193 -4.15 -13.28 3.21
CA LEU A 193 -2.83 -13.67 3.71
C LEU A 193 -2.56 -15.18 3.63
N PRO A 194 -2.93 -15.89 2.55
CA PRO A 194 -2.84 -17.36 2.49
C PRO A 194 -1.40 -17.88 2.72
N HIS A 195 -0.39 -17.10 2.39
CA HIS A 195 1.03 -17.42 2.61
C HIS A 195 1.45 -17.29 4.09
N LEU A 196 0.65 -16.63 4.92
CA LEU A 196 0.85 -16.46 6.36
C LEU A 196 -0.14 -17.28 7.21
N GLU A 197 -1.10 -17.96 6.60
CA GLU A 197 -2.13 -18.78 7.28
C GLU A 197 -1.63 -20.18 7.57
N THR A 198 -0.46 -20.28 8.18
CA THR A 198 0.12 -21.52 8.69
C THR A 198 0.52 -21.34 10.15
N PRO A 199 0.52 -22.41 10.98
CA PRO A 199 0.89 -22.28 12.40
C PRO A 199 2.24 -21.59 12.61
N ALA A 200 3.24 -21.88 11.75
CA ALA A 200 4.58 -21.30 11.85
C ALA A 200 4.66 -19.81 11.46
N ARG A 201 3.68 -19.29 10.70
CA ARG A 201 3.71 -17.94 10.14
C ARG A 201 2.60 -17.05 10.70
N TRP A 202 1.65 -17.58 11.45
CA TRP A 202 0.51 -16.83 11.98
C TRP A 202 0.92 -15.60 12.78
N GLU A 203 1.88 -15.77 13.70
CA GLU A 203 2.42 -14.69 14.55
C GLU A 203 3.43 -13.78 13.81
N LYS A 204 3.64 -14.02 12.52
CA LYS A 204 4.55 -13.21 11.69
C LYS A 204 3.82 -12.15 10.85
N ARG A 205 2.56 -11.93 11.11
CA ARG A 205 1.78 -10.85 10.49
C ARG A 205 2.26 -9.51 11.05
N THR A 206 2.41 -8.55 10.17
CA THR A 206 2.72 -7.17 10.53
C THR A 206 1.82 -6.23 9.77
N TYR A 207 1.48 -5.11 10.38
CA TYR A 207 0.56 -4.13 9.82
C TYR A 207 1.34 -2.89 9.35
N THR A 208 0.66 -2.08 8.58
CA THR A 208 1.22 -0.83 8.04
C THR A 208 1.37 0.21 9.14
#